data_c1bda2f8cab710927589c02759557d8e
#
_entry.id   c1bda2f8cab710927589c02759557d8e
#
_cell.length_a   1.000
_cell.length_b   1.000
_cell.length_c   1.000
_cell.angle_alpha   90.00
_cell.angle_beta   90.00
_cell.angle_gamma   90.00
#
_symmetry.space_group_name_H-M   'P 1'
#
loop_
_entity.id
_entity.type
_entity.pdbx_description
1 polymer ?
#
loop_
_entity_poly.entity_id
_entity_poly.type
_entity_poly.pdbx_seq_one_letter_code
_entity_poly.pdbx_strand_id
1 'polypeptide(L)'
;STSCNACFHTTGAHYLNADTTAFMQCLTGDLFKDFPTLKFVIPHGGGAVPYHWGRFRGLAQELKKPLLQEHLLNNIFFDTCVYHQPGIDLLTRVIPIDNILFASEMIGAVRGIDPLTGHHYDDTLRYIEAAAIDPVQRAKIYEGNARRVYPRLDASLKARGL
;
A
#
# COMPACT_ATOMS: atom_id res chain seq x y z
N SER A 1 -21.00 -4.66 2.53
CA SER A 1 -21.57 -5.97 2.26
C SER A 1 -20.81 -7.03 3.03
N THR A 2 -21.52 -7.99 3.55
CA THR A 2 -20.93 -9.17 4.18
C THR A 2 -20.85 -10.29 3.14
N SER A 3 -19.77 -11.04 3.15
CA SER A 3 -19.72 -12.33 2.46
C SER A 3 -20.76 -13.24 3.10
N CYS A 4 -21.81 -13.57 2.37
CA CYS A 4 -23.07 -14.08 2.93
C CYS A 4 -22.99 -15.41 3.66
N ASN A 5 -21.91 -16.16 3.60
CA ASN A 5 -21.83 -17.47 4.25
C ASN A 5 -20.68 -17.64 5.24
N ALA A 6 -19.87 -16.62 5.45
CA ALA A 6 -18.64 -16.75 6.23
C ALA A 6 -18.60 -15.92 7.50
N CYS A 7 -19.64 -15.17 7.84
CA CYS A 7 -19.66 -14.22 8.96
C CYS A 7 -18.50 -13.22 8.97
N PHE A 8 -17.84 -12.99 7.83
CA PHE A 8 -16.77 -12.02 7.69
C PHE A 8 -17.32 -10.68 7.22
N HIS A 9 -16.91 -9.62 7.90
CA HIS A 9 -17.14 -8.27 7.41
C HIS A 9 -16.19 -8.00 6.23
N THR A 10 -16.74 -7.62 5.08
CA THR A 10 -15.95 -7.50 3.83
C THR A 10 -14.81 -6.50 3.96
N THR A 11 -15.11 -5.28 4.40
CA THR A 11 -14.09 -4.21 4.53
C THR A 11 -13.19 -4.39 5.74
N GLY A 12 -13.69 -4.97 6.82
CA GLY A 12 -12.94 -5.13 8.08
C GLY A 12 -12.04 -6.36 8.13
N ALA A 13 -12.24 -7.34 7.24
CA ALA A 13 -11.46 -8.58 7.27
C ALA A 13 -11.15 -9.14 5.89
N HIS A 14 -12.16 -9.32 5.04
CA HIS A 14 -11.99 -10.06 3.78
C HIS A 14 -10.98 -9.40 2.85
N TYR A 15 -11.07 -8.10 2.62
CA TYR A 15 -10.15 -7.39 1.74
C TYR A 15 -8.73 -7.39 2.30
N LEU A 16 -8.55 -7.11 3.58
CA LEU A 16 -7.22 -7.11 4.22
C LEU A 16 -6.53 -8.47 4.14
N ASN A 17 -7.31 -9.56 4.28
CA ASN A 17 -6.79 -10.91 4.10
C ASN A 17 -6.42 -11.21 2.65
N ALA A 18 -7.24 -10.74 1.70
CA ALA A 18 -6.98 -10.91 0.27
C ALA A 18 -5.70 -10.19 -0.16
N ASP A 19 -5.46 -8.97 0.33
CA ASP A 19 -4.25 -8.18 0.05
C ASP A 19 -2.99 -8.89 0.54
N THR A 20 -3.04 -9.39 1.76
CA THR A 20 -1.94 -10.18 2.35
C THR A 20 -1.68 -11.45 1.56
N THR A 21 -2.74 -12.13 1.13
CA THR A 21 -2.66 -13.35 0.32
C THR A 21 -2.06 -13.06 -1.06
N ALA A 22 -2.49 -11.97 -1.71
CA ALA A 22 -1.97 -11.56 -3.02
C ALA A 22 -0.46 -11.29 -2.95
N PHE A 23 0.01 -10.58 -1.90
CA PHE A 23 1.45 -10.38 -1.69
C PHE A 23 2.18 -11.70 -1.54
N MET A 24 1.65 -12.63 -0.74
CA MET A 24 2.28 -13.94 -0.54
C MET A 24 2.33 -14.76 -1.83
N GLN A 25 1.31 -14.69 -2.67
CA GLN A 25 1.30 -15.35 -3.99
C GLN A 25 2.37 -14.78 -4.92
N CYS A 26 2.55 -13.45 -4.93
CA CYS A 26 3.64 -12.82 -5.68
C CYS A 26 5.01 -13.24 -5.15
N LEU A 27 5.15 -13.42 -3.83
CA LEU A 27 6.41 -13.86 -3.22
C LEU A 27 6.75 -15.30 -3.60
N THR A 28 5.78 -16.19 -3.61
CA THR A 28 6.01 -17.61 -3.92
C THR A 28 6.15 -17.89 -5.40
N GLY A 29 5.48 -17.11 -6.24
CA GLY A 29 5.47 -17.27 -7.69
C GLY A 29 6.64 -16.57 -8.40
N ASP A 30 6.65 -16.70 -9.72
CA ASP A 30 7.61 -16.06 -10.61
C ASP A 30 6.95 -15.02 -11.53
N LEU A 31 5.81 -14.45 -11.08
CA LEU A 31 4.99 -13.54 -11.88
C LEU A 31 5.80 -12.42 -12.53
N PHE A 32 6.68 -11.78 -11.80
CA PHE A 32 7.44 -10.64 -12.30
C PHE A 32 8.67 -11.04 -13.14
N LYS A 33 9.05 -12.31 -13.10
CA LYS A 33 10.00 -12.86 -14.05
C LYS A 33 9.33 -13.01 -15.42
N ASP A 34 8.09 -13.47 -15.44
CA ASP A 34 7.32 -13.66 -16.66
C ASP A 34 6.76 -12.33 -17.20
N PHE A 35 6.40 -11.42 -16.30
CA PHE A 35 5.81 -10.11 -16.62
C PHE A 35 6.55 -8.96 -15.92
N PRO A 36 7.80 -8.63 -16.32
CA PRO A 36 8.65 -7.69 -15.60
C PRO A 36 8.15 -6.24 -15.58
N THR A 37 7.30 -5.87 -16.52
CA THR A 37 6.72 -4.51 -16.59
C THR A 37 5.42 -4.34 -15.83
N LEU A 38 4.82 -5.46 -15.39
CA LEU A 38 3.57 -5.44 -14.65
C LEU A 38 3.77 -4.78 -13.27
N LYS A 39 2.85 -3.89 -12.90
CA LYS A 39 2.85 -3.20 -11.60
C LYS A 39 1.58 -3.53 -10.84
N PHE A 40 1.71 -3.77 -9.54
CA PHE A 40 0.59 -3.92 -8.63
C PHE A 40 0.63 -2.86 -7.54
N VAL A 41 -0.51 -2.28 -7.25
CA VAL A 41 -0.72 -1.50 -6.02
C VAL A 41 -1.59 -2.36 -5.11
N ILE A 42 -1.05 -2.77 -3.98
CA ILE A 42 -1.79 -3.52 -2.96
C ILE A 42 -2.44 -2.50 -2.04
N PRO A 43 -3.78 -2.46 -1.96
CA PRO A 43 -4.50 -1.47 -1.18
C PRO A 43 -4.40 -1.70 0.33
N HIS A 44 -5.04 -0.80 1.09
CA HIS A 44 -5.14 -0.87 2.56
C HIS A 44 -3.78 -1.00 3.27
N GLY A 45 -2.80 -0.24 2.78
CA GLY A 45 -1.43 -0.30 3.30
C GLY A 45 -0.76 -1.66 3.12
N GLY A 46 -1.30 -2.53 2.25
CA GLY A 46 -0.80 -3.89 2.06
C GLY A 46 -1.36 -4.92 3.04
N GLY A 47 -2.50 -4.63 3.67
CA GLY A 47 -3.08 -5.52 4.67
C GLY A 47 -2.14 -5.75 5.86
N ALA A 48 -1.80 -7.00 6.15
CA ALA A 48 -0.89 -7.35 7.24
C ALA A 48 0.60 -7.34 6.85
N VAL A 49 0.94 -7.03 5.59
CA VAL A 49 2.31 -7.17 5.06
C VAL A 49 3.33 -6.29 5.78
N PRO A 50 3.15 -4.98 5.97
CA PRO A 50 4.13 -4.16 6.67
C PRO A 50 4.31 -4.58 8.13
N TYR A 51 3.24 -4.96 8.80
CA TYR A 51 3.28 -5.41 10.19
C TYR A 51 4.08 -6.71 10.35
N HIS A 52 4.00 -7.61 9.37
CA HIS A 52 4.69 -8.90 9.38
C HIS A 52 5.89 -8.96 8.41
N TRP A 53 6.48 -7.82 8.06
CA TRP A 53 7.57 -7.72 7.07
C TRP A 53 8.72 -8.70 7.31
N GLY A 54 9.14 -8.86 8.57
CA GLY A 54 10.17 -9.83 8.95
C GLY A 54 9.80 -11.27 8.61
N ARG A 55 8.52 -11.64 8.74
CA ARG A 55 8.02 -12.98 8.35
C ARG A 55 8.16 -13.20 6.84
N PHE A 56 7.78 -12.23 6.02
CA PHE A 56 7.89 -12.35 4.57
C PHE A 56 9.34 -12.40 4.10
N ARG A 57 10.24 -11.65 4.74
CA ARG A 57 11.68 -11.77 4.50
C ARG A 57 12.21 -13.16 4.82
N GLY A 58 11.82 -13.73 5.95
CA GLY A 58 12.20 -15.09 6.35
C GLY A 58 11.66 -16.16 5.39
N LEU A 59 10.40 -16.03 4.97
CA LEU A 59 9.80 -16.94 3.98
C LEU A 59 10.48 -16.84 2.61
N ALA A 60 10.85 -15.65 2.16
CA ALA A 60 11.61 -15.49 0.92
C ALA A 60 12.95 -16.23 0.99
N GLN A 61 13.66 -16.12 2.11
CA GLN A 61 14.91 -16.85 2.34
C GLN A 61 14.70 -18.36 2.36
N GLU A 62 13.72 -18.86 3.07
CA GLU A 62 13.36 -20.29 3.14
C GLU A 62 13.03 -20.85 1.75
N LEU A 63 12.30 -20.10 0.95
CA LEU A 63 11.93 -20.43 -0.43
C LEU A 63 13.06 -20.20 -1.44
N LYS A 64 14.25 -19.78 -0.99
CA LYS A 64 15.40 -19.45 -1.84
C LYS A 64 15.09 -18.40 -2.91
N LYS A 65 14.20 -17.46 -2.62
CA LYS A 65 13.90 -16.31 -3.46
C LYS A 65 14.92 -15.19 -3.17
N PRO A 66 15.16 -14.27 -4.10
CA PRO A 66 15.97 -13.08 -3.86
C PRO A 66 15.39 -12.21 -2.72
N LEU A 67 16.13 -11.20 -2.30
CA LEU A 67 15.62 -10.22 -1.33
C LEU A 67 14.32 -9.59 -1.83
N LEU A 68 13.40 -9.26 -0.93
CA LEU A 68 12.11 -8.67 -1.31
C LEU A 68 12.25 -7.41 -2.16
N GLN A 69 13.29 -6.61 -1.90
CA GLN A 69 13.64 -5.42 -2.67
C GLN A 69 13.93 -5.74 -4.14
N GLU A 70 14.58 -6.84 -4.41
CA GLU A 70 14.97 -7.27 -5.77
C GLU A 70 13.85 -8.06 -6.44
N HIS A 71 13.17 -8.91 -5.67
CA HIS A 71 12.14 -9.82 -6.18
C HIS A 71 10.79 -9.14 -6.41
N LEU A 72 10.35 -8.29 -5.50
CA LEU A 72 8.98 -7.76 -5.47
C LEU A 72 8.89 -6.24 -5.62
N LEU A 73 9.76 -5.46 -4.94
CA LEU A 73 9.56 -4.03 -4.81
C LEU A 73 9.86 -3.21 -6.08
N ASN A 74 10.33 -3.83 -7.15
CA ASN A 74 10.33 -3.21 -8.47
C ASN A 74 8.93 -3.15 -9.10
N ASN A 75 8.00 -3.96 -8.62
CA ASN A 75 6.70 -4.22 -9.23
C ASN A 75 5.52 -4.03 -8.26
N ILE A 76 5.73 -4.16 -6.96
CA ILE A 76 4.69 -4.04 -5.94
C ILE A 76 4.81 -2.71 -5.22
N PHE A 77 3.67 -2.04 -5.09
CA PHE A 77 3.47 -0.79 -4.39
C PHE A 77 2.35 -0.95 -3.37
N PHE A 78 2.29 -0.04 -2.41
CA PHE A 78 1.30 -0.01 -1.34
C PHE A 78 0.62 1.35 -1.31
N ASP A 79 -0.61 1.41 -0.88
CA ASP A 79 -1.28 2.68 -0.69
C ASP A 79 -1.30 3.13 0.78
N THR A 80 -1.85 4.31 1.03
CA THR A 80 -1.96 4.90 2.36
C THR A 80 -3.36 4.77 2.97
N CYS A 81 -4.19 3.83 2.50
CA CYS A 81 -5.53 3.59 3.06
C CYS A 81 -5.46 2.90 4.43
N VAL A 82 -4.80 3.56 5.37
CA VAL A 82 -4.61 3.12 6.76
C VAL A 82 -5.14 4.22 7.68
N TYR A 83 -6.16 3.94 8.48
CA TYR A 83 -6.97 4.94 9.15
C TYR A 83 -6.52 5.29 10.56
N HIS A 84 -5.20 5.25 10.84
CA HIS A 84 -4.65 5.73 12.10
C HIS A 84 -3.14 6.03 11.98
N GLN A 85 -2.68 6.98 12.78
CA GLN A 85 -1.29 7.45 12.72
C GLN A 85 -0.24 6.34 12.92
N PRO A 86 -0.35 5.46 13.96
CA PRO A 86 0.66 4.41 14.18
C PRO A 86 0.80 3.45 12.99
N GLY A 87 -0.27 3.21 12.24
CA GLY A 87 -0.22 2.37 11.05
C GLY A 87 0.53 3.04 9.89
N ILE A 88 0.30 4.33 9.66
CA ILE A 88 1.06 5.12 8.68
C ILE A 88 2.53 5.23 9.07
N ASP A 89 2.83 5.45 10.36
CA ASP A 89 4.21 5.50 10.86
C ASP A 89 4.94 4.17 10.66
N LEU A 90 4.24 3.05 10.87
CA LEU A 90 4.78 1.72 10.59
C LEU A 90 5.02 1.53 9.08
N LEU A 91 4.04 1.87 8.25
CA LEU A 91 4.12 1.74 6.79
C LEU A 91 5.33 2.49 6.24
N THR A 92 5.46 3.78 6.57
CA THR A 92 6.55 4.64 6.09
C THR A 92 7.93 4.27 6.62
N ARG A 93 7.99 3.57 7.76
CA ARG A 93 9.24 3.08 8.36
C ARG A 93 9.69 1.74 7.76
N VAL A 94 8.75 0.89 7.37
CA VAL A 94 9.04 -0.50 6.95
C VAL A 94 9.11 -0.63 5.44
N ILE A 95 8.19 0.01 4.73
CA ILE A 95 8.13 -0.02 3.27
C ILE A 95 8.94 1.16 2.70
N PRO A 96 9.79 0.93 1.70
CA PRO A 96 10.50 2.03 1.04
C PRO A 96 9.53 3.09 0.53
N ILE A 97 9.83 4.35 0.78
CA ILE A 97 8.99 5.48 0.36
C ILE A 97 8.64 5.44 -1.13
N ASP A 98 9.58 4.99 -1.95
CA ASP A 98 9.38 4.84 -3.39
C ASP A 98 8.29 3.82 -3.77
N ASN A 99 7.85 3.00 -2.83
CA ASN A 99 6.80 2.00 -3.03
C ASN A 99 5.46 2.36 -2.37
N ILE A 100 5.30 3.59 -1.89
CA ILE A 100 4.08 4.05 -1.23
C ILE A 100 3.39 5.10 -2.10
N LEU A 101 2.10 4.91 -2.39
CA LEU A 101 1.24 5.85 -3.12
C LEU A 101 0.20 6.43 -2.18
N PHE A 102 -0.09 7.73 -2.33
CA PHE A 102 -1.19 8.35 -1.60
C PHE A 102 -2.54 7.82 -2.07
N ALA A 103 -3.37 7.43 -1.12
CA ALA A 103 -4.78 7.13 -1.32
C ALA A 103 -5.55 7.28 -0.01
N SER A 104 -6.84 7.51 -0.07
CA SER A 104 -7.70 7.71 1.10
C SER A 104 -8.85 6.71 1.20
N GLU A 105 -9.20 6.06 0.09
CA GLU A 105 -10.43 5.26 0.00
C GLU A 105 -11.68 6.06 0.44
N MET A 106 -11.64 7.38 0.24
CA MET A 106 -12.68 8.30 0.70
C MET A 106 -14.06 7.85 0.24
N ILE A 107 -15.02 7.86 1.19
CA ILE A 107 -16.38 7.32 1.09
C ILE A 107 -16.43 5.77 1.00
N GLY A 108 -15.29 5.09 1.17
CA GLY A 108 -15.20 3.63 1.01
C GLY A 108 -15.57 2.82 2.25
N ALA A 109 -14.55 2.42 3.01
CA ALA A 109 -14.67 1.38 4.02
C ALA A 109 -15.30 1.85 5.33
N VAL A 110 -14.85 2.98 5.88
CA VAL A 110 -15.29 3.48 7.19
C VAL A 110 -15.77 4.91 7.04
N ARG A 111 -17.03 5.13 7.42
CA ARG A 111 -17.66 6.45 7.41
C ARG A 111 -17.82 6.96 8.83
N GLY A 112 -17.56 8.21 9.02
CA GLY A 112 -17.78 8.87 10.31
C GLY A 112 -16.58 9.64 10.81
N ILE A 113 -16.79 10.29 11.93
CA ILE A 113 -15.76 11.07 12.63
C ILE A 113 -15.25 10.23 13.79
N ASP A 114 -13.95 10.05 13.87
CA ASP A 114 -13.29 9.41 15.00
C ASP A 114 -13.45 10.27 16.25
N PRO A 115 -14.10 9.78 17.30
CA PRO A 115 -14.31 10.54 18.52
C PRO A 115 -13.02 10.87 19.27
N LEU A 116 -11.93 10.16 19.00
CA LEU A 116 -10.62 10.39 19.61
C LEU A 116 -9.88 11.55 18.96
N THR A 117 -10.08 11.78 17.67
CA THR A 117 -9.33 12.77 16.91
C THR A 117 -10.20 13.95 16.43
N GLY A 118 -11.51 13.79 16.35
CA GLY A 118 -12.44 14.76 15.82
C GLY A 118 -12.42 14.89 14.29
N HIS A 119 -11.77 13.96 13.58
CA HIS A 119 -11.63 13.98 12.12
C HIS A 119 -12.19 12.71 11.48
N HIS A 120 -12.47 12.77 10.19
CA HIS A 120 -12.90 11.57 9.45
C HIS A 120 -11.81 10.50 9.47
N TYR A 121 -12.22 9.23 9.63
CA TYR A 121 -11.27 8.10 9.61
C TYR A 121 -10.48 8.01 8.32
N ASP A 122 -11.10 8.28 7.18
CA ASP A 122 -10.51 8.23 5.84
C ASP A 122 -9.76 9.51 5.42
N ASP A 123 -9.56 10.45 6.35
CA ASP A 123 -8.68 11.62 6.15
C ASP A 123 -7.21 11.22 6.27
N THR A 124 -6.75 10.40 5.34
CA THR A 124 -5.37 9.86 5.32
C THR A 124 -4.33 10.93 5.04
N LEU A 125 -4.72 12.07 4.44
CA LEU A 125 -3.83 13.22 4.24
C LEU A 125 -3.19 13.67 5.55
N ARG A 126 -3.98 13.80 6.61
CA ARG A 126 -3.50 14.22 7.93
C ARG A 126 -2.43 13.30 8.50
N TYR A 127 -2.60 12.00 8.32
CA TYR A 127 -1.63 11.02 8.82
C TYR A 127 -0.31 11.11 8.06
N ILE A 128 -0.34 11.37 6.75
CA ILE A 128 0.87 11.58 5.96
C ILE A 128 1.55 12.91 6.31
N GLU A 129 0.76 13.98 6.55
CA GLU A 129 1.30 15.28 7.01
C GLU A 129 1.99 15.17 8.38
N ALA A 130 1.46 14.35 9.28
CA ALA A 130 2.02 14.14 10.61
C ALA A 130 3.14 13.07 10.67
N ALA A 131 3.34 12.30 9.60
CA ALA A 131 4.39 11.28 9.56
C ALA A 131 5.79 11.89 9.59
N ALA A 132 6.73 11.21 10.27
CA ALA A 132 8.13 11.62 10.38
C ALA A 132 8.91 11.34 9.09
N ILE A 133 8.51 11.98 7.99
CA ILE A 133 9.14 11.92 6.67
C ILE A 133 9.48 13.33 6.20
N ASP A 134 10.52 13.45 5.39
CA ASP A 134 10.92 14.75 4.86
C ASP A 134 10.01 15.22 3.69
N PRO A 135 10.09 16.50 3.29
CA PRO A 135 9.24 17.04 2.22
C PRO A 135 9.43 16.33 0.86
N VAL A 136 10.63 15.84 0.55
CA VAL A 136 10.91 15.13 -0.69
C VAL A 136 10.23 13.77 -0.67
N GLN A 137 10.32 13.05 0.44
CA GLN A 137 9.63 11.79 0.67
C GLN A 137 8.11 11.95 0.57
N ARG A 138 7.58 13.02 1.16
CA ARG A 138 6.13 13.32 1.11
C ARG A 138 5.66 13.60 -0.31
N ALA A 139 6.41 14.40 -1.09
CA ALA A 139 6.11 14.65 -2.50
C ALA A 139 6.12 13.37 -3.35
N LYS A 140 7.03 12.44 -3.06
CA LYS A 140 7.03 11.11 -3.71
C LYS A 140 5.73 10.35 -3.44
N ILE A 141 5.27 10.30 -2.18
CA ILE A 141 4.03 9.62 -1.80
C ILE A 141 2.83 10.26 -2.50
N TYR A 142 2.73 11.59 -2.50
CA TYR A 142 1.57 12.29 -3.06
C TYR A 142 1.46 12.19 -4.58
N GLU A 143 2.59 12.22 -5.28
CA GLU A 143 2.56 12.34 -6.74
C GLU A 143 3.65 11.53 -7.45
N GLY A 144 4.90 11.66 -7.04
CA GLY A 144 6.05 11.14 -7.77
C GLY A 144 5.96 9.63 -8.04
N ASN A 145 5.52 8.86 -7.05
CA ASN A 145 5.38 7.41 -7.20
C ASN A 145 4.20 7.04 -8.12
N ALA A 146 3.08 7.77 -8.06
CA ALA A 146 1.95 7.55 -8.96
C ALA A 146 2.35 7.81 -10.42
N ARG A 147 3.09 8.88 -10.70
CA ARG A 147 3.60 9.16 -12.05
C ARG A 147 4.49 8.02 -12.58
N ARG A 148 5.31 7.42 -11.71
CA ARG A 148 6.17 6.29 -12.06
C ARG A 148 5.38 5.01 -12.31
N VAL A 149 4.34 4.75 -11.53
CA VAL A 149 3.48 3.55 -11.68
C VAL A 149 2.58 3.67 -12.90
N TYR A 150 2.11 4.88 -13.21
CA TYR A 150 1.18 5.16 -14.30
C TYR A 150 1.80 6.07 -15.38
N PRO A 151 2.69 5.56 -16.25
CA PRO A 151 3.44 6.39 -17.19
C PRO A 151 2.54 7.13 -18.21
N ARG A 152 1.35 6.61 -18.53
CA ARG A 152 0.37 7.32 -19.36
C ARG A 152 -0.22 8.54 -18.65
N LEU A 153 -0.42 8.45 -17.33
CA LEU A 153 -0.84 9.60 -16.52
C LEU A 153 0.26 10.66 -16.52
N ASP A 154 1.50 10.26 -16.26
CA ASP A 154 2.65 11.18 -16.26
C ASP A 154 2.80 11.91 -17.60
N ALA A 155 2.72 11.17 -18.72
CA ALA A 155 2.76 11.77 -20.05
C ALA A 155 1.61 12.78 -20.29
N SER A 156 0.40 12.45 -19.84
CA SER A 156 -0.75 13.35 -19.95
C SER A 156 -0.59 14.61 -19.10
N LEU A 157 -0.07 14.50 -17.88
CA LEU A 157 0.17 15.65 -17.03
C LEU A 157 1.25 16.56 -17.60
N LYS A 158 2.37 16.00 -18.06
CA LYS A 158 3.45 16.75 -18.74
C LYS A 158 2.96 17.49 -19.98
N ALA A 159 2.12 16.87 -20.78
CA ALA A 159 1.51 17.53 -21.96
C ALA A 159 0.61 18.72 -21.59
N ARG A 160 0.14 18.79 -20.36
CA ARG A 160 -0.66 19.89 -19.80
C ARG A 160 0.16 20.91 -19.01
N GLY A 161 1.48 20.76 -18.96
CA GLY A 161 2.39 21.64 -18.21
C GLY A 161 2.39 21.41 -16.68
N LEU A 162 1.99 20.21 -16.25
CA LEU A 162 1.93 19.79 -14.83
C LEU A 162 3.02 18.78 -14.49
#